data_d1ce6b6e243c1f8ac338f810b8543068
#
_entry.id   d1ce6b6e243c1f8ac338f810b8543068
#
_cell.length_a   1.000
_cell.length_b   1.000
_cell.length_c   1.000
_cell.angle_alpha   90.00
_cell.angle_beta   90.00
_cell.angle_gamma   90.00
#
_symmetry.space_group_name_H-M   'P 1'
#
loop_
_entity.id
_entity.type
_entity.pdbx_description
1 polymer ?
#
loop_
_entity_poly.entity_id
_entity_poly.type
_entity_poly.pdbx_seq_one_letter_code
_entity_poly.pdbx_strand_id
1 'polypeptide(L)'
;MRRTASFLLAAVMLTVLLAACGNSNNNVASDVYPSGSAQSSAPAAETKTYTDYKGREVEVPVEPQRIVYIGSNPGDLLAIGVKPIGASLSVIASQVAYPDLLDGIEDVGYPYSAEKVLAMQPDLILFDDWDEAGIEPLSKIAPTVVVGLDGTFPTEERVTRIAELLGRGEAATQWFDAYEKKAKAAQEYLNLTGEETATSLLILGADLYVMGNKGLNATLYGKLGFKPAAGVQKLIDGDERFVDVSDEVLPDYIGSTIFALSDTTEETSARQTKLTDSQVWKTIPAVQEGRVYWLDSMYNFDDPITQDRLIDKIVNIMNQ
;
A
#
# COMPACT_ATOMS: atom_id res chain seq x y z
N MET A 1 50.87 -20.26 -27.82
CA MET A 1 50.58 -21.47 -28.63
C MET A 1 49.18 -21.24 -29.14
N ARG A 2 48.95 -20.64 -30.34
CA ARG A 2 48.82 -21.21 -31.71
C ARG A 2 47.78 -22.33 -31.69
N ARG A 3 46.58 -22.19 -32.33
CA ARG A 3 46.27 -22.19 -33.79
C ARG A 3 44.80 -21.86 -33.98
N THR A 4 44.36 -20.83 -34.64
CA THR A 4 43.91 -20.65 -36.06
C THR A 4 43.33 -21.85 -36.77
N ALA A 5 42.09 -21.72 -37.26
CA ALA A 5 41.71 -22.16 -38.59
C ALA A 5 40.37 -21.54 -38.99
N SER A 6 40.44 -20.74 -40.05
CA SER A 6 39.34 -20.25 -40.91
C SER A 6 38.92 -21.38 -41.86
N PHE A 7 37.68 -21.38 -42.35
CA PHE A 7 37.33 -21.74 -43.74
C PHE A 7 36.06 -21.00 -44.21
N LEU A 8 36.19 -20.59 -45.47
CA LEU A 8 35.40 -19.72 -46.32
C LEU A 8 34.42 -20.50 -47.25
N LEU A 9 33.49 -19.73 -47.84
CA LEU A 9 32.82 -19.92 -49.14
C LEU A 9 31.65 -20.94 -49.19
N ALA A 10 30.50 -20.61 -49.76
CA ALA A 10 30.25 -20.17 -51.13
C ALA A 10 28.80 -19.66 -51.32
N ALA A 11 28.63 -18.66 -52.13
CA ALA A 11 27.40 -18.11 -52.70
C ALA A 11 26.88 -18.95 -53.89
N VAL A 12 25.55 -19.02 -54.06
CA VAL A 12 24.95 -19.24 -55.40
C VAL A 12 23.66 -18.41 -55.49
N MET A 13 23.69 -17.46 -56.44
CA MET A 13 22.54 -16.76 -57.04
C MET A 13 21.80 -17.72 -57.99
N LEU A 14 20.46 -17.61 -58.00
CA LEU A 14 19.75 -17.88 -59.25
C LEU A 14 18.47 -17.05 -59.35
N THR A 15 18.47 -16.07 -60.23
CA THR A 15 17.33 -15.26 -60.75
C THR A 15 16.63 -16.03 -61.83
N VAL A 16 15.28 -16.05 -61.83
CA VAL A 16 14.50 -16.30 -63.07
C VAL A 16 13.30 -15.36 -63.07
N LEU A 17 13.32 -14.44 -64.04
CA LEU A 17 12.20 -13.67 -64.56
C LEU A 17 11.46 -14.47 -65.63
N LEU A 18 10.13 -14.46 -65.56
CA LEU A 18 9.33 -14.67 -66.79
C LEU A 18 8.00 -13.94 -66.71
N ALA A 19 7.84 -12.98 -67.60
CA ALA A 19 6.60 -12.28 -67.91
C ALA A 19 5.81 -13.11 -68.90
N ALA A 20 4.48 -13.11 -68.77
CA ALA A 20 3.59 -13.44 -69.84
C ALA A 20 2.28 -12.65 -69.71
N CYS A 21 2.05 -11.75 -70.65
CA CYS A 21 0.75 -11.13 -71.00
C CYS A 21 -0.20 -12.13 -71.64
N GLY A 22 -1.47 -12.09 -71.26
CA GLY A 22 -2.54 -12.77 -71.95
C GLY A 22 -3.87 -12.06 -71.73
N ASN A 23 -4.33 -11.36 -72.74
CA ASN A 23 -5.59 -10.64 -72.80
C ASN A 23 -6.71 -11.59 -73.30
N SER A 24 -7.84 -11.64 -72.54
CA SER A 24 -9.14 -12.04 -73.17
C SER A 24 -10.31 -11.55 -72.31
N ASN A 25 -11.14 -10.74 -72.93
CA ASN A 25 -12.44 -10.27 -72.43
C ASN A 25 -13.41 -11.43 -72.21
N ASN A 26 -14.12 -11.45 -71.12
CA ASN A 26 -15.50 -11.92 -71.03
C ASN A 26 -16.22 -11.28 -69.86
N ASN A 27 -17.29 -10.53 -70.19
CA ASN A 27 -18.23 -9.96 -69.17
C ASN A 27 -19.00 -11.06 -68.47
N VAL A 28 -18.87 -11.11 -67.14
CA VAL A 28 -19.88 -11.70 -66.25
C VAL A 28 -20.06 -10.78 -65.10
N ALA A 29 -21.29 -10.35 -64.86
CA ALA A 29 -21.68 -9.54 -63.67
C ALA A 29 -21.31 -10.26 -62.40
N SER A 30 -20.49 -9.61 -61.59
CA SER A 30 -20.14 -10.08 -60.25
C SER A 30 -20.65 -9.10 -59.24
N ASP A 31 -21.49 -9.60 -58.38
CA ASP A 31 -22.00 -8.94 -57.19
C ASP A 31 -20.88 -8.30 -56.39
N VAL A 32 -21.01 -7.00 -56.19
CA VAL A 32 -20.14 -6.21 -55.32
C VAL A 32 -20.54 -6.50 -53.88
N TYR A 33 -19.81 -7.39 -53.20
CA TYR A 33 -19.79 -7.41 -51.74
C TYR A 33 -18.94 -6.23 -51.24
N PRO A 34 -19.49 -5.31 -50.47
CA PRO A 34 -18.66 -4.31 -49.80
C PRO A 34 -17.92 -5.01 -48.61
N SER A 35 -16.66 -5.39 -48.87
CA SER A 35 -15.73 -5.77 -47.79
C SER A 35 -15.29 -4.50 -47.08
N GLY A 36 -16.19 -3.93 -46.32
CA GLY A 36 -15.91 -2.87 -45.36
C GLY A 36 -15.72 -3.49 -43.98
N SER A 37 -14.52 -4.00 -43.71
CA SER A 37 -14.09 -4.16 -42.32
C SER A 37 -13.92 -2.77 -41.73
N ALA A 38 -15.01 -2.18 -41.27
CA ALA A 38 -14.94 -1.08 -40.34
C ALA A 38 -14.35 -1.67 -39.03
N GLN A 39 -13.05 -1.59 -38.92
CA GLN A 39 -12.37 -1.75 -37.66
C GLN A 39 -12.89 -0.59 -36.77
N SER A 40 -13.88 -0.88 -35.93
CA SER A 40 -14.34 0.01 -34.91
C SER A 40 -13.14 0.19 -33.94
N SER A 41 -12.31 1.19 -34.21
CA SER A 41 -11.38 1.68 -33.21
C SER A 41 -12.26 2.25 -32.09
N ALA A 42 -12.31 1.55 -30.96
CA ALA A 42 -12.82 2.17 -29.74
C ALA A 42 -12.13 3.53 -29.59
N PRO A 43 -12.85 4.59 -29.19
CA PRO A 43 -12.22 5.88 -28.96
C PRO A 43 -11.03 5.67 -28.02
N ALA A 44 -9.87 6.22 -28.37
CA ALA A 44 -8.72 6.19 -27.48
C ALA A 44 -9.14 6.82 -26.14
N ALA A 45 -8.85 6.13 -25.04
CA ALA A 45 -9.16 6.66 -23.71
C ALA A 45 -8.49 8.05 -23.57
N GLU A 46 -9.23 9.01 -23.05
CA GLU A 46 -8.69 10.34 -22.80
C GLU A 46 -7.59 10.23 -21.74
N THR A 47 -6.44 10.89 -21.97
CA THR A 47 -5.30 10.88 -21.07
C THR A 47 -5.02 12.27 -20.52
N LYS A 48 -4.32 12.31 -19.38
CA LYS A 48 -3.78 13.53 -18.76
C LYS A 48 -2.35 13.28 -18.34
N THR A 49 -1.52 14.32 -18.31
CA THR A 49 -0.18 14.28 -17.74
C THR A 49 -0.26 14.40 -16.22
N TYR A 50 0.41 13.51 -15.50
CA TYR A 50 0.53 13.53 -14.05
C TYR A 50 2.01 13.52 -13.65
N THR A 51 2.39 14.41 -12.70
CA THR A 51 3.75 14.42 -12.14
C THR A 51 3.74 13.55 -10.87
N ASP A 52 4.49 12.46 -10.91
CA ASP A 52 4.54 11.50 -9.82
C ASP A 52 5.50 11.91 -8.67
N TYR A 53 5.59 11.09 -7.63
CA TYR A 53 6.45 11.34 -6.47
C TYR A 53 7.94 11.51 -6.82
N LYS A 54 8.43 10.83 -7.88
CA LYS A 54 9.81 10.97 -8.38
C LYS A 54 10.00 12.17 -9.31
N GLY A 55 8.98 13.00 -9.53
CA GLY A 55 9.01 14.13 -10.44
C GLY A 55 8.95 13.75 -11.91
N ARG A 56 8.52 12.50 -12.24
CA ARG A 56 8.36 12.05 -13.62
C ARG A 56 6.98 12.46 -14.14
N GLU A 57 6.95 12.94 -15.38
CA GLU A 57 5.69 13.16 -16.10
C GLU A 57 5.22 11.83 -16.72
N VAL A 58 4.03 11.40 -16.36
CA VAL A 58 3.42 10.15 -16.82
C VAL A 58 2.08 10.46 -17.47
N GLU A 59 1.89 10.01 -18.71
CA GLU A 59 0.58 10.06 -19.38
C GLU A 59 -0.32 8.94 -18.81
N VAL A 60 -1.39 9.33 -18.14
CA VAL A 60 -2.31 8.41 -17.45
C VAL A 60 -3.74 8.56 -17.99
N PRO A 61 -4.56 7.51 -18.00
CA PRO A 61 -5.99 7.65 -18.30
C PRO A 61 -6.67 8.66 -17.36
N VAL A 62 -7.59 9.46 -17.89
CA VAL A 62 -8.40 10.37 -17.06
C VAL A 62 -9.27 9.57 -16.10
N GLU A 63 -9.80 8.43 -16.55
CA GLU A 63 -10.64 7.53 -15.76
C GLU A 63 -10.10 6.08 -15.86
N PRO A 64 -9.04 5.72 -15.10
CA PRO A 64 -8.52 4.37 -15.11
C PRO A 64 -9.53 3.38 -14.55
N GLN A 65 -9.69 2.23 -15.22
CA GLN A 65 -10.66 1.20 -14.87
C GLN A 65 -10.00 -0.08 -14.32
N ARG A 66 -8.74 -0.31 -14.68
CA ARG A 66 -8.01 -1.54 -14.38
C ARG A 66 -6.71 -1.22 -13.66
N ILE A 67 -6.84 -0.88 -12.39
CA ILE A 67 -5.73 -0.43 -11.55
C ILE A 67 -5.07 -1.63 -10.89
N VAL A 68 -3.76 -1.76 -11.03
CA VAL A 68 -2.93 -2.64 -10.19
C VAL A 68 -2.17 -1.77 -9.19
N TYR A 69 -2.21 -2.16 -7.91
CA TYR A 69 -1.49 -1.48 -6.83
C TYR A 69 -0.38 -2.38 -6.28
N ILE A 70 0.85 -1.96 -6.41
CA ILE A 70 2.04 -2.65 -5.91
C ILE A 70 2.64 -1.81 -4.78
N GLY A 71 2.16 -2.03 -3.58
CA GLY A 71 2.53 -1.28 -2.39
C GLY A 71 1.95 -1.88 -1.11
N SER A 72 2.22 -1.23 0.03
CA SER A 72 1.87 -1.72 1.36
C SER A 72 0.49 -1.30 1.87
N ASN A 73 -0.14 -0.27 1.26
CA ASN A 73 -1.36 0.34 1.80
C ASN A 73 -2.54 0.32 0.80
N PRO A 74 -3.10 -0.83 0.43
CA PRO A 74 -4.28 -0.89 -0.47
C PRO A 74 -5.50 -0.18 0.11
N GLY A 75 -5.55 0.05 1.43
CA GLY A 75 -6.56 0.84 2.12
C GLY A 75 -6.69 2.28 1.59
N ASP A 76 -5.62 2.85 1.03
CA ASP A 76 -5.64 4.17 0.42
C ASP A 76 -6.62 4.26 -0.76
N LEU A 77 -6.67 3.22 -1.59
CA LEU A 77 -7.61 3.14 -2.70
C LEU A 77 -9.02 2.76 -2.22
N LEU A 78 -9.09 1.80 -1.28
CA LEU A 78 -10.37 1.32 -0.77
C LEU A 78 -11.15 2.43 -0.07
N ALA A 79 -10.47 3.33 0.66
CA ALA A 79 -11.10 4.47 1.34
C ALA A 79 -11.79 5.44 0.36
N ILE A 80 -11.28 5.60 -0.84
CA ILE A 80 -11.86 6.44 -1.89
C ILE A 80 -12.77 5.67 -2.86
N GLY A 81 -13.18 4.45 -2.48
CA GLY A 81 -14.10 3.61 -3.25
C GLY A 81 -13.48 3.01 -4.51
N VAL A 82 -12.15 2.89 -4.58
CA VAL A 82 -11.44 2.27 -5.70
C VAL A 82 -10.92 0.91 -5.26
N LYS A 83 -11.37 -0.15 -5.93
CA LYS A 83 -10.88 -1.51 -5.69
C LYS A 83 -9.91 -1.88 -6.81
N PRO A 84 -8.61 -2.08 -6.50
CA PRO A 84 -7.66 -2.50 -7.51
C PRO A 84 -7.99 -3.93 -7.99
N ILE A 85 -7.65 -4.24 -9.25
CA ILE A 85 -7.83 -5.59 -9.81
C ILE A 85 -6.74 -6.54 -9.34
N GLY A 86 -5.60 -6.01 -8.91
CA GLY A 86 -4.46 -6.76 -8.37
C GLY A 86 -3.66 -5.94 -7.38
N ALA A 87 -3.08 -6.61 -6.38
CA ALA A 87 -2.18 -6.00 -5.39
C ALA A 87 -1.18 -7.03 -4.84
N SER A 88 -0.12 -6.57 -4.16
CA SER A 88 0.88 -7.44 -3.53
C SER A 88 0.35 -8.04 -2.22
N LEU A 89 -0.66 -8.91 -2.30
CA LEU A 89 -1.39 -9.44 -1.14
C LEU A 89 -0.61 -10.46 -0.33
N SER A 90 0.33 -11.18 -0.92
CA SER A 90 1.12 -12.24 -0.24
C SER A 90 1.92 -11.73 0.96
N VAL A 91 2.18 -10.42 1.05
CA VAL A 91 2.82 -9.80 2.22
C VAL A 91 1.81 -9.13 3.14
N ILE A 92 0.81 -8.45 2.57
CA ILE A 92 -0.02 -7.52 3.35
C ILE A 92 -1.35 -8.12 3.82
N ALA A 93 -1.89 -9.15 3.16
CA ALA A 93 -3.22 -9.67 3.46
C ALA A 93 -3.38 -10.16 4.92
N SER A 94 -2.31 -10.68 5.53
CA SER A 94 -2.27 -11.10 6.92
C SER A 94 -1.89 -9.99 7.91
N GLN A 95 -1.54 -8.80 7.41
CA GLN A 95 -0.99 -7.70 8.21
C GLN A 95 -1.96 -6.51 8.30
N VAL A 96 -2.99 -6.44 7.47
CA VAL A 96 -3.94 -5.33 7.45
C VAL A 96 -5.20 -5.65 8.26
N ALA A 97 -5.78 -4.64 8.87
CA ALA A 97 -6.98 -4.77 9.70
C ALA A 97 -8.29 -4.98 8.91
N TYR A 98 -8.23 -5.19 7.57
CA TYR A 98 -9.39 -5.28 6.67
C TYR A 98 -9.29 -6.42 5.64
N PRO A 99 -8.99 -7.66 6.05
CA PRO A 99 -8.87 -8.77 5.10
C PRO A 99 -10.18 -9.03 4.33
N ASP A 100 -11.33 -8.70 4.90
CA ASP A 100 -12.66 -8.79 4.29
C ASP A 100 -12.85 -7.87 3.07
N LEU A 101 -12.10 -6.77 2.97
CA LEU A 101 -12.15 -5.86 1.81
C LEU A 101 -11.24 -6.29 0.66
N LEU A 102 -10.33 -7.23 0.90
CA LEU A 102 -9.37 -7.71 -0.10
C LEU A 102 -9.95 -8.80 -1.02
N ASP A 103 -11.12 -9.35 -0.72
CA ASP A 103 -11.77 -10.36 -1.54
C ASP A 103 -11.93 -9.90 -2.99
N GLY A 104 -11.51 -10.75 -3.96
CA GLY A 104 -11.59 -10.45 -5.38
C GLY A 104 -10.49 -9.52 -5.92
N ILE A 105 -9.52 -9.14 -5.10
CA ILE A 105 -8.26 -8.55 -5.55
C ILE A 105 -7.28 -9.70 -5.81
N GLU A 106 -6.68 -9.74 -6.99
CA GLU A 106 -5.74 -10.81 -7.35
C GLU A 106 -4.36 -10.54 -6.77
N ASP A 107 -3.69 -11.57 -6.22
CA ASP A 107 -2.34 -11.42 -5.68
C ASP A 107 -1.28 -11.44 -6.79
N VAL A 108 -0.56 -10.32 -6.94
CA VAL A 108 0.57 -10.22 -7.88
C VAL A 108 1.88 -10.77 -7.30
N GLY A 109 1.91 -11.13 -6.02
CA GLY A 109 3.07 -11.68 -5.32
C GLY A 109 3.96 -10.64 -4.64
N TYR A 110 4.97 -11.14 -3.90
CA TYR A 110 6.04 -10.33 -3.32
C TYR A 110 7.36 -11.17 -3.32
N PRO A 111 8.38 -10.75 -4.07
CA PRO A 111 8.34 -9.67 -5.06
C PRO A 111 7.21 -9.89 -6.10
N TYR A 112 6.68 -8.80 -6.66
CA TYR A 112 5.60 -8.91 -7.64
C TYR A 112 6.03 -9.67 -8.90
N SER A 113 5.09 -10.36 -9.54
CA SER A 113 5.31 -11.02 -10.82
C SER A 113 4.87 -10.11 -11.97
N ALA A 114 5.81 -9.64 -12.77
CA ALA A 114 5.52 -8.84 -13.96
C ALA A 114 4.62 -9.61 -14.96
N GLU A 115 4.72 -10.95 -15.03
CA GLU A 115 3.88 -11.79 -15.88
C GLU A 115 2.42 -11.76 -15.42
N LYS A 116 2.18 -11.87 -14.10
CA LYS A 116 0.83 -11.74 -13.53
C LYS A 116 0.26 -10.35 -13.80
N VAL A 117 1.04 -9.30 -13.56
CA VAL A 117 0.62 -7.91 -13.82
C VAL A 117 0.26 -7.73 -15.29
N LEU A 118 1.09 -8.21 -16.22
CA LEU A 118 0.82 -8.15 -17.67
C LEU A 118 -0.46 -8.92 -18.04
N ALA A 119 -0.67 -10.09 -17.47
CA ALA A 119 -1.87 -10.90 -17.75
C ALA A 119 -3.17 -10.22 -17.32
N MET A 120 -3.11 -9.36 -16.31
CA MET A 120 -4.25 -8.56 -15.84
C MET A 120 -4.62 -7.42 -16.79
N GLN A 121 -3.77 -7.06 -17.76
CA GLN A 121 -3.97 -5.95 -18.69
C GLN A 121 -4.40 -4.66 -17.98
N PRO A 122 -3.61 -4.15 -17.03
CA PRO A 122 -3.94 -2.91 -16.32
C PRO A 122 -3.89 -1.72 -17.30
N ASP A 123 -4.66 -0.68 -16.99
CA ASP A 123 -4.57 0.63 -17.66
C ASP A 123 -3.81 1.66 -16.81
N LEU A 124 -3.59 1.35 -15.53
CA LEU A 124 -2.75 2.12 -14.61
C LEU A 124 -2.11 1.20 -13.58
N ILE A 125 -0.84 1.43 -13.28
CA ILE A 125 -0.12 0.81 -12.18
C ILE A 125 0.25 1.91 -11.17
N LEU A 126 -0.12 1.73 -9.91
CA LEU A 126 0.36 2.51 -8.79
C LEU A 126 1.44 1.71 -8.07
N PHE A 127 2.57 2.33 -7.83
CA PHE A 127 3.77 1.63 -7.33
C PHE A 127 4.42 2.41 -6.19
N ASP A 128 4.68 1.71 -5.08
CA ASP A 128 5.55 2.23 -4.02
C ASP A 128 7.00 2.13 -4.47
N ASP A 129 7.85 3.08 -4.11
CA ASP A 129 9.22 3.18 -4.63
C ASP A 129 10.27 2.37 -3.83
N TRP A 130 9.85 1.31 -3.15
CA TRP A 130 10.75 0.41 -2.41
C TRP A 130 11.72 -0.37 -3.30
N ASP A 131 11.42 -0.50 -4.60
CA ASP A 131 12.30 -1.06 -5.62
C ASP A 131 12.31 -0.19 -6.87
N GLU A 132 13.23 0.77 -6.94
CA GLU A 132 13.34 1.70 -8.07
C GLU A 132 13.59 0.98 -9.41
N ALA A 133 14.23 -0.19 -9.38
CA ALA A 133 14.47 -1.02 -10.57
C ALA A 133 13.16 -1.59 -11.16
N GLY A 134 12.11 -1.67 -10.36
CA GLY A 134 10.79 -2.13 -10.78
C GLY A 134 10.03 -1.15 -11.68
N ILE A 135 10.38 0.14 -11.65
CA ILE A 135 9.63 1.18 -12.38
C ILE A 135 9.67 0.97 -13.91
N GLU A 136 10.86 0.72 -14.47
CA GLU A 136 11.01 0.57 -15.92
C GLU A 136 10.30 -0.68 -16.48
N PRO A 137 10.43 -1.87 -15.88
CA PRO A 137 9.67 -3.05 -16.30
C PRO A 137 8.15 -2.85 -16.25
N LEU A 138 7.62 -2.25 -15.19
CA LEU A 138 6.19 -1.99 -15.03
C LEU A 138 5.70 -0.96 -16.06
N SER A 139 6.47 0.08 -16.35
CA SER A 139 6.13 1.10 -17.35
C SER A 139 6.06 0.55 -18.78
N LYS A 140 6.60 -0.63 -19.05
CA LYS A 140 6.43 -1.35 -20.33
C LYS A 140 5.09 -2.09 -20.40
N ILE A 141 4.43 -2.31 -19.27
CA ILE A 141 3.13 -2.99 -19.19
C ILE A 141 2.00 -1.96 -19.29
N ALA A 142 2.05 -0.92 -18.47
CA ALA A 142 1.06 0.17 -18.43
C ALA A 142 1.67 1.44 -17.84
N PRO A 143 1.03 2.62 -17.98
CA PRO A 143 1.39 3.82 -17.25
C PRO A 143 1.62 3.50 -15.78
N THR A 144 2.83 3.80 -15.27
CA THR A 144 3.23 3.48 -13.89
C THR A 144 3.54 4.76 -13.14
N VAL A 145 2.73 5.06 -12.12
CA VAL A 145 2.85 6.22 -11.25
C VAL A 145 3.47 5.78 -9.93
N VAL A 146 4.56 6.40 -9.54
CA VAL A 146 5.18 6.19 -8.21
C VAL A 146 4.44 7.07 -7.21
N VAL A 147 3.84 6.43 -6.22
CA VAL A 147 3.02 7.11 -5.18
C VAL A 147 3.80 7.46 -3.91
N GLY A 148 5.03 6.96 -3.79
CA GLY A 148 5.89 7.12 -2.62
C GLY A 148 5.77 5.96 -1.65
N LEU A 149 6.79 5.81 -0.79
CA LEU A 149 6.84 4.78 0.26
C LEU A 149 5.85 5.09 1.39
N ASP A 150 5.45 4.03 2.09
CA ASP A 150 4.77 4.16 3.38
C ASP A 150 5.57 5.08 4.32
N GLY A 151 4.86 6.03 4.92
CA GLY A 151 5.45 7.04 5.79
C GLY A 151 6.17 8.20 5.10
N THR A 152 6.21 8.27 3.76
CA THR A 152 6.70 9.44 3.01
C THR A 152 5.80 10.65 3.24
N PHE A 153 4.49 10.43 3.25
CA PHE A 153 3.48 11.45 3.50
C PHE A 153 2.60 11.05 4.68
N PRO A 154 2.01 12.00 5.40
CA PRO A 154 0.86 11.72 6.25
C PRO A 154 -0.25 11.03 5.46
N THR A 155 -1.00 10.13 6.10
CA THR A 155 -2.06 9.33 5.44
C THR A 155 -3.03 10.19 4.62
N GLU A 156 -3.49 11.32 5.17
CA GLU A 156 -4.42 12.22 4.49
C GLU A 156 -3.84 12.81 3.22
N GLU A 157 -2.57 13.26 3.25
CA GLU A 157 -1.89 13.80 2.07
C GLU A 157 -1.70 12.73 1.00
N ARG A 158 -1.27 11.51 1.39
CA ARG A 158 -1.07 10.40 0.47
C ARG A 158 -2.36 10.00 -0.24
N VAL A 159 -3.44 9.83 0.52
CA VAL A 159 -4.77 9.49 -0.03
C VAL A 159 -5.29 10.61 -0.91
N THR A 160 -5.12 11.88 -0.53
CA THR A 160 -5.56 13.04 -1.34
C THR A 160 -4.85 13.07 -2.69
N ARG A 161 -3.53 12.85 -2.73
CA ARG A 161 -2.75 12.78 -3.98
C ARG A 161 -3.23 11.65 -4.90
N ILE A 162 -3.49 10.47 -4.35
CA ILE A 162 -4.04 9.34 -5.10
C ILE A 162 -5.45 9.65 -5.59
N ALA A 163 -6.28 10.27 -4.76
CA ALA A 163 -7.64 10.66 -5.13
C ALA A 163 -7.68 11.70 -6.26
N GLU A 164 -6.78 12.69 -6.25
CA GLU A 164 -6.63 13.67 -7.33
C GLU A 164 -6.22 13.00 -8.64
N LEU A 165 -5.24 12.08 -8.58
CA LEU A 165 -4.84 11.28 -9.73
C LEU A 165 -6.02 10.53 -10.34
N LEU A 166 -6.86 9.90 -9.49
CA LEU A 166 -7.96 9.03 -9.90
C LEU A 166 -9.31 9.77 -10.09
N GLY A 167 -9.34 11.11 -9.95
CA GLY A 167 -10.60 11.88 -10.05
C GLY A 167 -11.58 11.60 -8.90
N ARG A 168 -11.07 11.22 -7.72
CA ARG A 168 -11.85 10.84 -6.52
C ARG A 168 -11.71 11.82 -5.35
N GLY A 169 -11.34 13.08 -5.61
CA GLY A 169 -11.11 14.09 -4.56
C GLY A 169 -12.30 14.29 -3.63
N GLU A 170 -13.55 14.29 -4.15
CA GLU A 170 -14.75 14.39 -3.32
C GLU A 170 -14.89 13.17 -2.38
N ALA A 171 -14.62 11.96 -2.86
CA ALA A 171 -14.67 10.75 -2.04
C ALA A 171 -13.64 10.78 -0.90
N ALA A 172 -12.44 11.28 -1.16
CA ALA A 172 -11.41 11.47 -0.12
C ALA A 172 -11.87 12.47 0.95
N THR A 173 -12.42 13.64 0.53
CA THR A 173 -12.96 14.63 1.47
C THR A 173 -14.07 14.02 2.35
N GLN A 174 -15.05 13.35 1.75
CA GLN A 174 -16.15 12.71 2.48
C GLN A 174 -15.63 11.64 3.46
N TRP A 175 -14.62 10.88 3.06
CA TRP A 175 -14.05 9.85 3.93
C TRP A 175 -13.36 10.46 5.16
N PHE A 176 -12.52 11.49 4.97
CA PHE A 176 -11.84 12.15 6.08
C PHE A 176 -12.79 12.91 7.00
N ASP A 177 -13.83 13.57 6.47
CA ASP A 177 -14.87 14.20 7.28
C ASP A 177 -15.61 13.19 8.18
N ALA A 178 -15.91 12.00 7.63
CA ALA A 178 -16.53 10.92 8.40
C ALA A 178 -15.58 10.38 9.49
N TYR A 179 -14.32 10.20 9.15
CA TYR A 179 -13.28 9.74 10.08
C TYR A 179 -13.06 10.72 11.23
N GLU A 180 -12.95 12.03 10.95
CA GLU A 180 -12.84 13.07 11.98
C GLU A 180 -14.05 13.09 12.92
N LYS A 181 -15.26 12.99 12.37
CA LYS A 181 -16.47 12.91 13.15
C LYS A 181 -16.50 11.68 14.06
N LYS A 182 -16.05 10.53 13.55
CA LYS A 182 -15.94 9.28 14.30
C LYS A 182 -14.91 9.41 15.43
N ALA A 183 -13.73 9.97 15.15
CA ALA A 183 -12.68 10.20 16.14
C ALA A 183 -13.17 11.09 17.27
N LYS A 184 -13.84 12.19 16.95
CA LYS A 184 -14.42 13.10 17.96
C LYS A 184 -15.48 12.40 18.83
N ALA A 185 -16.37 11.63 18.24
CA ALA A 185 -17.35 10.86 18.98
C ALA A 185 -16.67 9.84 19.93
N ALA A 186 -15.58 9.21 19.48
CA ALA A 186 -14.80 8.31 20.33
C ALA A 186 -14.11 9.02 21.50
N GLN A 187 -13.52 10.21 21.29
CA GLN A 187 -12.97 11.04 22.38
C GLN A 187 -14.02 11.35 23.43
N GLU A 188 -15.19 11.83 23.01
CA GLU A 188 -16.32 12.17 23.90
C GLU A 188 -16.82 10.95 24.67
N TYR A 189 -16.95 9.80 23.98
CA TYR A 189 -17.41 8.56 24.61
C TYR A 189 -16.42 8.00 25.65
N LEU A 190 -15.11 8.07 25.36
CA LEU A 190 -14.07 7.64 26.27
C LEU A 190 -13.75 8.65 27.38
N ASN A 191 -14.42 9.83 27.37
CA ASN A 191 -14.17 10.95 28.28
C ASN A 191 -12.68 11.38 28.32
N LEU A 192 -12.01 11.35 27.16
CA LEU A 192 -10.63 11.79 27.06
C LEU A 192 -10.54 13.30 27.20
N THR A 193 -9.73 13.76 28.15
CA THR A 193 -9.56 15.19 28.48
C THR A 193 -8.44 15.84 27.68
N GLY A 194 -7.61 15.02 26.99
CA GLY A 194 -6.38 15.43 26.33
C GLY A 194 -5.20 15.62 27.28
N GLU A 195 -5.32 15.16 28.54
CA GLU A 195 -4.21 15.11 29.50
C GLU A 195 -3.64 13.70 29.66
N GLU A 196 -4.36 12.69 29.20
CA GLU A 196 -3.93 11.30 29.21
C GLU A 196 -2.72 11.09 28.30
N THR A 197 -1.70 10.43 28.82
CA THR A 197 -0.53 10.04 28.02
C THR A 197 -0.63 8.59 27.58
N ALA A 198 -0.21 8.30 26.37
CA ALA A 198 -0.18 6.95 25.84
C ALA A 198 1.20 6.56 25.34
N THR A 199 1.45 5.27 25.34
CA THR A 199 2.62 4.65 24.68
C THR A 199 2.14 3.44 23.92
N SER A 200 2.53 3.33 22.66
CA SER A 200 2.34 2.09 21.93
C SER A 200 3.63 1.28 21.88
N LEU A 201 3.47 -0.01 22.15
CA LEU A 201 4.51 -1.02 22.07
C LEU A 201 4.20 -1.98 20.92
N LEU A 202 5.23 -2.47 20.25
CA LEU A 202 5.12 -3.54 19.27
C LEU A 202 6.08 -4.66 19.65
N ILE A 203 5.53 -5.86 19.84
CA ILE A 203 6.32 -7.07 20.00
C ILE A 203 6.30 -7.78 18.64
N LEU A 204 7.49 -7.98 18.06
CA LEU A 204 7.66 -8.66 16.78
C LEU A 204 8.79 -9.68 16.89
N GLY A 205 8.46 -10.96 16.86
CA GLY A 205 9.42 -12.02 17.16
C GLY A 205 9.99 -11.87 18.58
N ALA A 206 11.30 -11.82 18.71
CA ALA A 206 12.00 -11.68 19.99
C ALA A 206 12.15 -10.22 20.47
N ASP A 207 11.82 -9.23 19.65
CA ASP A 207 12.13 -7.83 19.88
C ASP A 207 10.93 -7.06 20.44
N LEU A 208 11.23 -5.98 21.18
CA LEU A 208 10.24 -5.05 21.73
C LEU A 208 10.55 -3.64 21.26
N TYR A 209 9.60 -3.05 20.57
CA TYR A 209 9.72 -1.70 20.04
C TYR A 209 8.79 -0.74 20.78
N VAL A 210 9.28 0.47 21.03
CA VAL A 210 8.46 1.64 21.32
C VAL A 210 8.26 2.42 20.03
N MET A 211 7.01 2.69 19.69
CA MET A 211 6.66 3.40 18.45
C MET A 211 6.72 4.92 18.64
N GLY A 212 7.18 5.65 17.60
CA GLY A 212 7.14 7.11 17.52
C GLY A 212 5.78 7.64 17.06
N ASN A 213 5.75 8.47 16.01
CA ASN A 213 4.52 9.10 15.51
C ASN A 213 3.82 8.33 14.36
N LYS A 214 4.18 7.09 14.13
CA LYS A 214 3.65 6.23 13.06
C LYS A 214 2.79 5.10 13.61
N GLY A 215 2.14 4.39 12.70
CA GLY A 215 1.29 3.26 13.04
C GLY A 215 0.12 3.70 13.92
N LEU A 216 -0.19 2.90 14.93
CA LEU A 216 -1.26 3.16 15.89
C LEU A 216 -1.18 4.57 16.53
N ASN A 217 0.01 5.11 16.72
CA ASN A 217 0.23 6.42 17.33
C ASN A 217 -0.32 7.59 16.51
N ALA A 218 -0.41 7.46 15.17
CA ALA A 218 -1.06 8.46 14.32
C ALA A 218 -2.52 8.66 14.72
N THR A 219 -3.23 7.57 15.06
CA THR A 219 -4.60 7.63 15.59
C THR A 219 -4.64 8.09 17.05
N LEU A 220 -3.79 7.56 17.92
CA LEU A 220 -3.80 7.92 19.35
C LEU A 220 -3.56 9.41 19.58
N TYR A 221 -2.49 9.95 18.98
CA TYR A 221 -2.09 11.35 19.21
C TYR A 221 -2.83 12.30 18.29
N GLY A 222 -2.94 11.95 17.01
CA GLY A 222 -3.51 12.85 16.01
C GLY A 222 -5.04 12.94 16.05
N LYS A 223 -5.73 11.87 16.49
CA LYS A 223 -7.19 11.77 16.38
C LYS A 223 -7.89 11.58 17.72
N LEU A 224 -7.38 10.72 18.60
CA LEU A 224 -8.00 10.49 19.92
C LEU A 224 -7.53 11.47 20.98
N GLY A 225 -6.48 12.25 20.73
CA GLY A 225 -6.05 13.33 21.62
C GLY A 225 -5.23 12.89 22.83
N PHE A 226 -4.73 11.65 22.85
CA PHE A 226 -3.70 11.28 23.80
C PHE A 226 -2.44 12.12 23.59
N LYS A 227 -1.71 12.40 24.67
CA LYS A 227 -0.37 12.97 24.58
C LYS A 227 0.67 11.84 24.52
N PRO A 228 1.76 11.97 23.73
CA PRO A 228 2.86 11.03 23.84
C PRO A 228 3.49 11.11 25.23
N ALA A 229 3.91 9.96 25.78
CA ALA A 229 4.75 9.93 26.97
C ALA A 229 6.07 10.67 26.73
N ALA A 230 6.73 11.17 27.75
CA ALA A 230 7.93 12.02 27.61
C ALA A 230 9.08 11.33 26.83
N GLY A 231 9.26 10.01 26.99
CA GLY A 231 10.23 9.25 26.22
C GLY A 231 9.83 9.12 24.75
N VAL A 232 8.54 8.92 24.47
CA VAL A 232 7.99 8.85 23.10
C VAL A 232 8.06 10.21 22.42
N GLN A 233 7.79 11.31 23.13
CA GLN A 233 7.93 12.66 22.56
C GLN A 233 9.33 12.92 22.02
N LYS A 234 10.38 12.42 22.70
CA LYS A 234 11.76 12.55 22.23
C LYS A 234 12.01 11.78 20.91
N LEU A 235 11.35 10.63 20.73
CA LEU A 235 11.43 9.89 19.46
C LEU A 235 10.75 10.70 18.32
N ILE A 236 9.60 11.29 18.62
CA ILE A 236 8.86 12.13 17.67
C ILE A 236 9.68 13.36 17.27
N ASP A 237 10.27 14.06 18.26
CA ASP A 237 11.12 15.23 18.03
C ASP A 237 12.40 14.90 17.24
N GLY A 238 12.88 13.65 17.34
CA GLY A 238 14.02 13.12 16.59
C GLY A 238 13.65 12.52 15.23
N ASP A 239 12.37 12.57 14.84
CA ASP A 239 11.82 11.91 13.65
C ASP A 239 12.09 10.37 13.61
N GLU A 240 12.17 9.77 14.82
CA GLU A 240 12.37 8.34 14.96
C GLU A 240 11.02 7.62 14.84
N ARG A 241 10.93 6.70 13.89
CA ARG A 241 9.72 5.91 13.67
C ARG A 241 9.44 4.95 14.82
N PHE A 242 10.48 4.32 15.34
CA PHE A 242 10.46 3.40 16.49
C PHE A 242 11.87 3.21 17.03
N VAL A 243 11.97 2.70 18.24
CA VAL A 243 13.23 2.27 18.85
C VAL A 243 13.07 0.90 19.46
N ASP A 244 14.08 0.03 19.28
CA ASP A 244 14.19 -1.24 20.00
C ASP A 244 14.63 -0.96 21.44
N VAL A 245 13.94 -1.54 22.42
CA VAL A 245 14.19 -1.29 23.82
C VAL A 245 14.33 -2.59 24.63
N SER A 246 15.25 -2.59 25.59
CA SER A 246 15.29 -3.64 26.59
C SER A 246 14.21 -3.40 27.68
N ASP A 247 13.85 -4.46 28.40
CA ASP A 247 12.84 -4.39 29.45
C ASP A 247 13.24 -3.37 30.55
N GLU A 248 14.55 -3.16 30.80
CA GLU A 248 15.05 -2.28 31.86
C GLU A 248 14.81 -0.79 31.60
N VAL A 249 14.87 -0.38 30.31
CA VAL A 249 14.67 1.04 29.92
C VAL A 249 13.23 1.34 29.53
N LEU A 250 12.40 0.31 29.39
CA LEU A 250 10.99 0.46 29.00
C LEU A 250 10.23 1.49 29.86
N PRO A 251 10.39 1.58 31.19
CA PRO A 251 9.68 2.56 32.03
C PRO A 251 9.88 4.02 31.62
N ASP A 252 11.01 4.36 30.98
CA ASP A 252 11.32 5.72 30.54
C ASP A 252 10.42 6.20 29.39
N TYR A 253 9.74 5.26 28.73
CA TYR A 253 8.86 5.52 27.58
C TYR A 253 7.38 5.40 27.90
N ILE A 254 7.02 4.91 29.09
CA ILE A 254 5.64 4.60 29.41
C ILE A 254 4.87 5.82 29.92
N GLY A 255 3.68 6.02 29.33
CA GLY A 255 2.69 6.99 29.78
C GLY A 255 1.67 6.40 30.75
N SER A 256 0.56 7.11 30.92
CA SER A 256 -0.53 6.66 31.80
C SER A 256 -1.31 5.46 31.21
N THR A 257 -1.15 5.18 29.93
CA THR A 257 -1.84 4.11 29.21
C THR A 257 -0.88 3.42 28.24
N ILE A 258 -0.96 2.09 28.15
CA ILE A 258 -0.17 1.27 27.23
C ILE A 258 -1.11 0.61 26.22
N PHE A 259 -0.80 0.78 24.94
CA PHE A 259 -1.38 0.00 23.85
C PHE A 259 -0.29 -0.92 23.31
N ALA A 260 -0.41 -2.22 23.58
CA ALA A 260 0.58 -3.21 23.20
C ALA A 260 0.10 -4.03 22.01
N LEU A 261 0.87 -4.00 20.92
CA LEU A 261 0.59 -4.76 19.71
C LEU A 261 1.47 -6.01 19.67
N SER A 262 0.86 -7.12 19.31
CA SER A 262 1.56 -8.40 19.10
C SER A 262 0.85 -9.24 18.04
N ASP A 263 1.59 -10.10 17.36
CA ASP A 263 1.01 -11.17 16.54
C ASP A 263 0.85 -12.45 17.37
N THR A 264 0.35 -13.50 16.73
CA THR A 264 0.10 -14.80 17.37
C THR A 264 1.21 -15.82 17.14
N THR A 265 2.37 -15.43 16.63
CA THR A 265 3.51 -16.35 16.45
C THR A 265 4.01 -16.86 17.79
N GLU A 266 4.60 -18.06 17.79
CA GLU A 266 5.15 -18.66 19.01
C GLU A 266 6.24 -17.78 19.64
N GLU A 267 7.11 -17.21 18.80
CA GLU A 267 8.21 -16.36 19.23
C GLU A 267 7.70 -15.08 19.89
N THR A 268 6.77 -14.36 19.25
CA THR A 268 6.13 -13.16 19.81
C THR A 268 5.38 -13.48 21.12
N SER A 269 4.64 -14.59 21.15
CA SER A 269 3.92 -15.02 22.38
C SER A 269 4.88 -15.32 23.53
N ALA A 270 6.02 -15.96 23.25
CA ALA A 270 7.06 -16.20 24.24
C ALA A 270 7.69 -14.87 24.74
N ARG A 271 7.96 -13.93 23.84
CA ARG A 271 8.48 -12.60 24.18
C ARG A 271 7.49 -11.81 25.03
N GLN A 272 6.20 -11.83 24.66
CA GLN A 272 5.12 -11.20 25.44
C GLN A 272 5.07 -11.77 26.87
N THR A 273 5.08 -13.10 26.99
CA THR A 273 5.08 -13.77 28.29
C THR A 273 6.29 -13.35 29.14
N LYS A 274 7.50 -13.35 28.55
CA LYS A 274 8.71 -12.90 29.24
C LYS A 274 8.58 -11.46 29.75
N LEU A 275 8.04 -10.55 28.93
CA LEU A 275 7.81 -9.16 29.32
C LEU A 275 6.83 -9.06 30.49
N THR A 276 5.65 -9.67 30.38
CA THR A 276 4.59 -9.57 31.38
C THR A 276 4.94 -10.26 32.70
N ASP A 277 5.81 -11.25 32.69
CA ASP A 277 6.32 -11.91 33.89
C ASP A 277 7.46 -11.15 34.57
N SER A 278 8.08 -10.19 33.88
CA SER A 278 9.23 -9.44 34.42
C SER A 278 8.85 -8.57 35.63
N GLN A 279 9.82 -8.37 36.52
CA GLN A 279 9.61 -7.47 37.67
C GLN A 279 9.48 -6.01 37.23
N VAL A 280 10.21 -5.63 36.17
CA VAL A 280 10.14 -4.26 35.65
C VAL A 280 8.72 -3.94 35.17
N TRP A 281 8.11 -4.82 34.35
CA TRP A 281 6.75 -4.67 33.89
C TRP A 281 5.74 -4.48 35.04
N LYS A 282 5.84 -5.31 36.08
CA LYS A 282 4.93 -5.30 37.26
C LYS A 282 5.05 -4.03 38.09
N THR A 283 6.13 -3.25 37.96
CA THR A 283 6.30 -1.98 38.67
C THR A 283 5.77 -0.77 37.89
N ILE A 284 5.41 -0.92 36.62
CA ILE A 284 4.90 0.17 35.80
C ILE A 284 3.50 0.60 36.29
N PRO A 285 3.27 1.89 36.62
CA PRO A 285 1.98 2.35 37.11
C PRO A 285 0.79 1.98 36.21
N ALA A 286 0.91 2.15 34.90
CA ALA A 286 -0.15 1.79 33.95
C ALA A 286 -0.52 0.29 34.03
N VAL A 287 0.48 -0.58 34.29
CA VAL A 287 0.24 -2.03 34.48
C VAL A 287 -0.48 -2.29 35.80
N GLN A 288 -0.06 -1.67 36.89
CA GLN A 288 -0.67 -1.82 38.22
C GLN A 288 -2.11 -1.33 38.25
N GLU A 289 -2.44 -0.32 37.43
CA GLU A 289 -3.75 0.28 37.31
C GLU A 289 -4.63 -0.38 36.26
N GLY A 290 -4.12 -1.45 35.58
CA GLY A 290 -4.88 -2.18 34.56
C GLY A 290 -5.07 -1.40 33.25
N ARG A 291 -4.29 -0.35 33.01
CA ARG A 291 -4.37 0.47 31.79
C ARG A 291 -3.42 -0.04 30.70
N VAL A 292 -3.50 -1.33 30.42
CA VAL A 292 -2.76 -2.01 29.35
C VAL A 292 -3.76 -2.68 28.43
N TYR A 293 -3.76 -2.27 27.15
CA TYR A 293 -4.68 -2.73 26.15
C TYR A 293 -3.91 -3.49 25.06
N TRP A 294 -4.23 -4.76 24.89
CA TRP A 294 -3.60 -5.62 23.88
C TRP A 294 -4.37 -5.60 22.57
N LEU A 295 -3.64 -5.43 21.47
CA LEU A 295 -4.15 -5.41 20.12
C LEU A 295 -3.33 -6.34 19.23
N ASP A 296 -3.92 -6.75 18.12
CA ASP A 296 -3.20 -7.43 17.05
C ASP A 296 -2.27 -6.45 16.32
N SER A 297 -1.09 -6.94 15.91
CA SER A 297 -0.09 -6.15 15.18
C SER A 297 -0.60 -5.57 13.86
N MET A 298 -1.68 -6.13 13.29
CA MET A 298 -2.34 -5.59 12.09
C MET A 298 -2.82 -4.14 12.25
N TYR A 299 -3.04 -3.68 13.48
CA TYR A 299 -3.42 -2.29 13.75
C TYR A 299 -2.25 -1.30 13.73
N ASN A 300 -1.04 -1.75 13.38
CA ASN A 300 0.14 -0.87 13.29
C ASN A 300 0.34 -0.21 11.92
N PHE A 301 -0.58 -0.39 10.98
CA PHE A 301 -0.49 0.23 9.65
C PHE A 301 -1.10 1.63 9.61
N ASP A 302 -0.49 2.51 8.81
CA ASP A 302 -0.86 3.92 8.65
C ASP A 302 -1.88 4.16 7.51
N ASP A 303 -2.59 3.13 7.05
CA ASP A 303 -3.61 3.32 6.03
C ASP A 303 -4.95 3.75 6.64
N PRO A 304 -5.80 4.44 5.85
CA PRO A 304 -7.03 5.04 6.37
C PRO A 304 -8.03 3.99 6.90
N ILE A 305 -8.12 2.81 6.28
CA ILE A 305 -9.09 1.78 6.70
C ILE A 305 -8.67 1.18 8.05
N THR A 306 -7.37 0.91 8.22
CA THR A 306 -6.83 0.45 9.51
C THR A 306 -7.06 1.49 10.61
N GLN A 307 -6.80 2.77 10.32
CA GLN A 307 -7.02 3.87 11.28
C GLN A 307 -8.50 4.02 11.67
N ASP A 308 -9.42 3.89 10.71
CA ASP A 308 -10.85 3.93 10.98
C ASP A 308 -11.31 2.77 11.88
N ARG A 309 -10.92 1.53 11.56
CA ARG A 309 -11.23 0.33 12.36
C ARG A 309 -10.58 0.36 13.74
N LEU A 310 -9.41 0.97 13.84
CA LEU A 310 -8.69 1.11 15.09
C LEU A 310 -9.47 1.96 16.10
N ILE A 311 -10.16 3.02 15.68
CA ILE A 311 -11.01 3.81 16.59
C ILE A 311 -12.06 2.91 17.25
N ASP A 312 -12.80 2.11 16.47
CA ASP A 312 -13.80 1.18 17.02
C ASP A 312 -13.16 0.17 17.97
N LYS A 313 -11.98 -0.34 17.58
CA LYS A 313 -11.25 -1.30 18.41
C LYS A 313 -10.84 -0.70 19.75
N ILE A 314 -10.30 0.51 19.76
CA ILE A 314 -9.89 1.23 21.00
C ILE A 314 -11.11 1.49 21.88
N VAL A 315 -12.22 2.00 21.31
CA VAL A 315 -13.47 2.21 22.05
C VAL A 315 -13.92 0.91 22.73
N ASN A 316 -13.90 -0.19 21.99
CA ASN A 316 -14.36 -1.49 22.51
C ASN A 316 -13.47 -2.03 23.64
N ILE A 317 -12.14 -1.96 23.51
CA ILE A 317 -11.22 -2.53 24.52
C ILE A 317 -11.09 -1.67 25.78
N MET A 318 -11.24 -0.35 25.67
CA MET A 318 -11.18 0.56 26.82
C MET A 318 -12.46 0.58 27.66
N ASN A 319 -13.55 -0.02 27.16
CA ASN A 319 -14.82 -0.14 27.89
C ASN A 319 -15.04 -1.51 28.54
N GLN A 320 -14.09 -2.42 28.45
CA GLN A 320 -14.15 -3.72 29.09
C GLN A 320 -13.55 -3.67 30.49
#